data_4374891849a8e656689ca9c436dcc2a0
#
_entry.id   4374891849a8e656689ca9c436dcc2a0
#
_cell.length_a   1.000
_cell.length_b   1.000
_cell.length_c   1.000
_cell.angle_alpha   90.00
_cell.angle_beta   90.00
_cell.angle_gamma   90.00
#
_symmetry.space_group_name_H-M   'P 1'
#
loop_
_entity.id
_entity.type
_entity.pdbx_description
1 polymer ?
#
loop_
_entity_poly.entity_id
_entity_poly.type
_entity_poly.pdbx_seq_one_letter_code
_entity_poly.pdbx_strand_id
1 'polypeptide(L)'
;FGAGRPDDEDRKELIAFAQKIKEKLAKDDFSAEYFVPGSHEYKRLGNLNVVPKRNNKCINCGKCVRACPVGAIDPSNIKTADKTKCISCMGCIAACPVHARSLPAPLLAAAQLTMKSKLSGRKTNDLFL
;
A
#
# COMPACT_ATOMS: atom_id res chain seq x y z
N PHE A 1 7.82 -0.57 -8.94
CA PHE A 1 8.58 -0.68 -7.69
C PHE A 1 8.37 -2.09 -7.13
N GLY A 2 9.43 -2.73 -6.59
CA GLY A 2 9.36 -4.06 -5.99
C GLY A 2 9.11 -5.22 -6.96
N ALA A 3 9.25 -5.02 -8.27
CA ALA A 3 9.14 -6.10 -9.25
C ALA A 3 10.23 -7.15 -8.99
N GLY A 4 9.83 -8.43 -8.96
CA GLY A 4 10.74 -9.54 -8.65
C GLY A 4 11.04 -9.72 -7.16
N ARG A 5 10.34 -9.00 -6.26
CA ARG A 5 10.48 -9.17 -4.81
C ARG A 5 9.18 -9.72 -4.18
N PRO A 6 9.27 -10.52 -3.11
CA PRO A 6 10.49 -10.96 -2.42
C PRO A 6 11.32 -11.91 -3.29
N ASP A 7 12.65 -11.73 -3.28
CA ASP A 7 13.62 -12.62 -3.92
C ASP A 7 14.31 -13.53 -2.89
N ASP A 8 15.34 -14.28 -3.33
CA ASP A 8 16.05 -15.22 -2.44
C ASP A 8 16.86 -14.52 -1.35
N GLU A 9 17.30 -13.28 -1.58
CA GLU A 9 17.97 -12.46 -0.56
C GLU A 9 16.98 -12.01 0.52
N ASP A 10 15.80 -11.52 0.11
CA ASP A 10 14.72 -11.20 1.03
C ASP A 10 14.29 -12.41 1.86
N ARG A 11 14.22 -13.59 1.22
CA ARG A 11 13.87 -14.84 1.90
C ARG A 11 14.89 -15.21 2.97
N LYS A 12 16.19 -15.12 2.68
CA LYS A 12 17.26 -15.39 3.65
C LYS A 12 17.19 -14.45 4.84
N GLU A 13 16.96 -13.16 4.59
CA GLU A 13 16.83 -12.13 5.62
C GLU A 13 15.62 -12.39 6.52
N LEU A 14 14.46 -12.71 5.94
CA LEU A 14 13.25 -13.02 6.68
C LEU A 14 13.39 -14.29 7.54
N ILE A 15 14.09 -15.32 7.05
CA ILE A 15 14.40 -16.53 7.83
C ILE A 15 15.30 -16.16 9.02
N ALA A 16 16.33 -15.32 8.81
CA ALA A 16 17.18 -14.87 9.89
C ALA A 16 16.42 -14.05 10.94
N PHE A 17 15.45 -13.22 10.52
CA PHE A 17 14.57 -12.49 11.43
C PHE A 17 13.68 -13.44 12.24
N ALA A 18 13.07 -14.42 11.58
CA ALA A 18 12.24 -15.43 12.26
C ALA A 18 13.04 -16.21 13.31
N GLN A 19 14.31 -16.54 13.03
CA GLN A 19 15.20 -17.22 13.97
C GLN A 19 15.49 -16.35 15.21
N LYS A 20 15.82 -15.06 15.03
CA LYS A 20 16.05 -14.13 16.13
C LYS A 20 14.80 -13.94 17.00
N ILE A 21 13.62 -13.84 16.40
CA ILE A 21 12.36 -13.76 17.12
C ILE A 21 12.14 -15.04 17.95
N LYS A 22 12.38 -16.22 17.37
CA LYS A 22 12.27 -17.51 18.05
C LYS A 22 13.23 -17.61 19.25
N GLU A 23 14.48 -17.16 19.10
CA GLU A 23 15.47 -17.14 20.17
C GLU A 23 15.05 -16.20 21.31
N LYS A 24 14.48 -15.04 20.98
CA LYS A 24 13.96 -14.11 21.99
C LYS A 24 12.78 -14.71 22.75
N LEU A 25 11.84 -15.32 22.04
CA LEU A 25 10.69 -16.00 22.67
C LEU A 25 11.14 -17.15 23.60
N ALA A 26 12.21 -17.88 23.23
CA ALA A 26 12.75 -18.95 24.06
C ALA A 26 13.42 -18.45 25.35
N LYS A 27 13.90 -17.22 25.37
CA LYS A 27 14.50 -16.59 26.57
C LYS A 27 13.46 -16.01 27.53
N ASP A 28 12.22 -15.83 27.07
CA ASP A 28 11.09 -15.26 27.83
C ASP A 28 11.43 -13.90 28.49
N ASP A 29 12.36 -13.15 27.89
CA ASP A 29 12.79 -11.83 28.37
C ASP A 29 12.17 -10.73 27.52
N PHE A 30 11.10 -10.14 28.04
CA PHE A 30 10.37 -9.02 27.45
C PHE A 30 10.53 -7.73 28.26
N SER A 31 11.48 -7.70 29.20
CA SER A 31 11.69 -6.57 30.11
C SER A 31 12.42 -5.38 29.46
N ALA A 32 13.07 -5.58 28.33
CA ALA A 32 13.82 -4.52 27.65
C ALA A 32 12.88 -3.47 27.03
N GLU A 33 13.17 -2.22 27.34
CA GLU A 33 12.51 -1.09 26.68
C GLU A 33 13.11 -0.89 25.28
N TYR A 34 12.26 -0.99 24.24
CA TYR A 34 12.71 -0.91 22.86
C TYR A 34 12.53 0.50 22.30
N PHE A 35 13.61 1.08 21.80
CA PHE A 35 13.55 2.31 21.02
C PHE A 35 13.29 1.98 19.55
N VAL A 36 12.08 2.29 19.07
CA VAL A 36 11.76 2.26 17.65
C VAL A 36 11.98 3.67 17.07
N PRO A 37 12.90 3.84 16.10
CA PRO A 37 13.15 5.15 15.51
C PRO A 37 11.87 5.74 14.89
N GLY A 38 11.60 7.00 15.16
CA GLY A 38 10.44 7.69 14.63
C GLY A 38 10.26 9.05 15.26
N SER A 39 9.26 9.78 14.80
CA SER A 39 8.84 11.04 15.42
C SER A 39 7.67 10.79 16.35
N HIS A 40 7.68 11.36 17.54
CA HIS A 40 6.55 11.34 18.47
C HIS A 40 5.35 12.14 17.92
N GLU A 41 5.62 13.09 17.05
CA GLU A 41 4.58 13.81 16.34
C GLU A 41 4.27 13.11 15.01
N TYR A 42 3.09 12.52 14.90
CA TYR A 42 2.63 11.95 13.65
C TYR A 42 2.43 13.05 12.61
N LYS A 43 3.00 12.86 11.43
CA LYS A 43 2.68 13.72 10.28
C LYS A 43 1.17 13.66 10.03
N ARG A 44 0.54 14.83 9.96
CA ARG A 44 -0.85 14.91 9.50
C ARG A 44 -0.90 14.30 8.10
N LEU A 45 -1.74 13.30 7.92
CA LEU A 45 -2.05 12.78 6.60
C LEU A 45 -2.54 13.94 5.74
N GLY A 46 -1.75 14.35 4.76
CA GLY A 46 -2.18 15.35 3.81
C GLY A 46 -3.46 14.86 3.12
N ASN A 47 -4.44 15.75 2.96
CA ASN A 47 -5.70 15.46 2.27
C ASN A 47 -5.48 15.31 0.74
N LEU A 48 -4.59 14.44 0.31
CA LEU A 48 -4.48 14.01 -1.07
C LEU A 48 -5.64 13.03 -1.36
N ASN A 49 -6.86 13.56 -1.38
CA ASN A 49 -8.05 12.81 -1.78
C ASN A 49 -8.03 12.57 -3.30
N VAL A 50 -7.17 11.66 -3.71
CA VAL A 50 -7.08 11.24 -5.10
C VAL A 50 -8.04 10.08 -5.34
N VAL A 51 -9.12 10.37 -6.00
CA VAL A 51 -10.17 9.39 -6.29
C VAL A 51 -9.98 8.80 -7.69
N PRO A 52 -9.82 7.46 -7.80
CA PRO A 52 -9.73 6.80 -9.10
C PRO A 52 -11.03 6.95 -9.91
N LYS A 53 -10.89 7.31 -11.18
CA LYS A 53 -12.00 7.42 -12.12
C LYS A 53 -12.06 6.21 -13.04
N ARG A 54 -13.25 5.85 -13.51
CA ARG A 54 -13.42 4.83 -14.55
C ARG A 54 -13.39 5.45 -15.95
N ASN A 55 -12.92 4.70 -16.92
CA ASN A 55 -12.99 5.01 -18.35
C ASN A 55 -14.03 4.13 -19.08
N ASN A 56 -14.13 4.28 -20.38
CA ASN A 56 -15.11 3.61 -21.22
C ASN A 56 -14.88 2.09 -21.41
N LYS A 57 -13.73 1.55 -20.98
CA LYS A 57 -13.44 0.09 -20.99
C LYS A 57 -14.20 -0.68 -19.92
N CYS A 58 -14.93 0.01 -19.05
CA CYS A 58 -15.64 -0.60 -17.93
C CYS A 58 -16.78 -1.51 -18.40
N ILE A 59 -16.74 -2.77 -17.97
CA ILE A 59 -17.75 -3.80 -18.27
C ILE A 59 -18.83 -3.94 -17.19
N ASN A 60 -18.91 -3.00 -16.26
CA ASN A 60 -19.89 -2.96 -15.16
C ASN A 60 -19.91 -4.21 -14.24
N CYS A 61 -18.82 -4.93 -14.09
CA CYS A 61 -18.75 -6.19 -13.32
C CYS A 61 -18.85 -6.04 -11.80
N GLY A 62 -18.87 -4.83 -11.24
CA GLY A 62 -19.01 -4.54 -9.81
C GLY A 62 -17.82 -4.94 -8.92
N LYS A 63 -16.71 -5.49 -9.44
CA LYS A 63 -15.56 -5.91 -8.62
C LYS A 63 -14.97 -4.77 -7.81
N CYS A 64 -14.91 -3.56 -8.38
CA CYS A 64 -14.41 -2.37 -7.67
C CYS A 64 -15.30 -1.94 -6.49
N VAL A 65 -16.61 -2.18 -6.57
CA VAL A 65 -17.54 -1.94 -5.46
C VAL A 65 -17.23 -2.89 -4.30
N ARG A 66 -17.14 -4.19 -4.59
CA ARG A 66 -16.83 -5.21 -3.58
C ARG A 66 -15.43 -5.06 -2.96
N ALA A 67 -14.48 -4.56 -3.74
CA ALA A 67 -13.11 -4.34 -3.26
C ALA A 67 -12.93 -3.04 -2.48
N CYS A 68 -13.96 -2.20 -2.36
CA CYS A 68 -13.86 -0.94 -1.65
C CYS A 68 -14.10 -1.13 -0.14
N PRO A 69 -13.08 -1.01 0.73
CA PRO A 69 -13.23 -1.30 2.15
C PRO A 69 -14.12 -0.29 2.89
N VAL A 70 -14.35 0.88 2.30
CA VAL A 70 -15.11 1.97 2.91
C VAL A 70 -16.42 2.27 2.17
N GLY A 71 -16.83 1.44 1.22
CA GLY A 71 -18.06 1.63 0.47
C GLY A 71 -18.17 2.95 -0.30
N ALA A 72 -17.04 3.49 -0.76
CA ALA A 72 -17.00 4.77 -1.46
C ALA A 72 -17.53 4.69 -2.91
N ILE A 73 -17.83 3.50 -3.44
CA ILE A 73 -18.32 3.32 -4.81
C ILE A 73 -19.75 2.80 -4.74
N ASP A 74 -20.69 3.62 -5.20
CA ASP A 74 -22.10 3.26 -5.25
C ASP A 74 -22.35 2.16 -6.30
N PRO A 75 -23.00 1.03 -5.94
CA PRO A 75 -23.39 -0.02 -6.87
C PRO A 75 -24.27 0.47 -8.03
N SER A 76 -25.14 1.45 -7.77
CA SER A 76 -26.02 2.06 -8.78
C SER A 76 -25.29 3.02 -9.70
N ASN A 77 -24.17 3.60 -9.26
CA ASN A 77 -23.36 4.53 -10.03
C ASN A 77 -21.86 4.29 -9.83
N ILE A 78 -21.35 3.26 -10.48
CA ILE A 78 -19.92 2.91 -10.39
C ILE A 78 -18.99 3.85 -11.15
N LYS A 79 -19.48 4.94 -11.76
CA LYS A 79 -18.66 5.88 -12.55
C LYS A 79 -17.62 6.58 -11.70
N THR A 80 -18.04 7.03 -10.53
CA THR A 80 -17.23 7.81 -9.60
C THR A 80 -17.16 7.12 -8.25
N ALA A 81 -16.25 7.53 -7.40
CA ALA A 81 -16.25 7.20 -6.00
C ALA A 81 -16.49 8.48 -5.19
N ASP A 82 -17.15 8.34 -4.06
CA ASP A 82 -17.41 9.43 -3.13
C ASP A 82 -16.07 9.90 -2.52
N LYS A 83 -15.72 11.16 -2.75
CA LYS A 83 -14.48 11.77 -2.24
C LYS A 83 -14.43 11.85 -0.72
N THR A 84 -15.57 11.94 -0.07
CA THR A 84 -15.65 12.08 1.39
C THR A 84 -15.38 10.77 2.10
N LYS A 85 -15.68 9.64 1.44
CA LYS A 85 -15.46 8.28 1.95
C LYS A 85 -14.14 7.68 1.48
N CYS A 86 -13.66 8.08 0.30
CA CYS A 86 -12.50 7.45 -0.34
C CYS A 86 -11.21 7.69 0.46
N ILE A 87 -10.55 6.62 0.87
CA ILE A 87 -9.26 6.65 1.59
C ILE A 87 -8.06 6.53 0.64
N SER A 88 -8.25 6.65 -0.67
CA SER A 88 -7.19 6.58 -1.68
C SER A 88 -6.33 5.31 -1.65
N CYS A 89 -6.90 4.17 -1.24
CA CYS A 89 -6.19 2.89 -1.10
C CYS A 89 -5.85 2.19 -2.44
N MET A 90 -6.40 2.66 -3.55
CA MET A 90 -6.23 2.09 -4.90
C MET A 90 -6.72 0.65 -5.09
N GLY A 91 -7.38 0.03 -4.12
CA GLY A 91 -7.91 -1.33 -4.20
C GLY A 91 -8.85 -1.54 -5.38
N CYS A 92 -9.66 -0.54 -5.73
CA CYS A 92 -10.56 -0.58 -6.88
C CYS A 92 -9.82 -0.58 -8.24
N ILE A 93 -8.60 -0.04 -8.31
CA ILE A 93 -7.73 -0.13 -9.50
C ILE A 93 -7.19 -1.55 -9.63
N ALA A 94 -6.63 -2.09 -8.54
CA ALA A 94 -6.05 -3.44 -8.52
C ALA A 94 -7.09 -4.53 -8.82
N ALA A 95 -8.33 -4.38 -8.33
CA ALA A 95 -9.42 -5.33 -8.53
C ALA A 95 -10.05 -5.29 -9.94
N CYS A 96 -9.70 -4.29 -10.78
CA CYS A 96 -10.35 -4.11 -12.07
C CYS A 96 -9.75 -5.03 -13.16
N PRO A 97 -10.48 -6.06 -13.66
CA PRO A 97 -9.93 -7.05 -14.59
C PRO A 97 -9.64 -6.48 -15.98
N VAL A 98 -10.27 -5.35 -16.32
CA VAL A 98 -10.09 -4.68 -17.61
C VAL A 98 -9.34 -3.36 -17.50
N HIS A 99 -8.71 -3.09 -16.33
CA HIS A 99 -7.95 -1.87 -16.04
C HIS A 99 -8.71 -0.59 -16.40
N ALA A 100 -10.03 -0.59 -16.18
CA ALA A 100 -10.88 0.56 -16.48
C ALA A 100 -10.82 1.65 -15.41
N ARG A 101 -10.27 1.38 -14.22
CA ARG A 101 -10.04 2.39 -13.19
C ARG A 101 -8.58 2.81 -13.16
N SER A 102 -8.37 4.12 -13.09
CA SER A 102 -7.03 4.71 -13.05
C SER A 102 -7.03 6.06 -12.34
N LEU A 103 -5.86 6.50 -11.97
CA LEU A 103 -5.61 7.89 -11.60
C LEU A 103 -5.49 8.78 -12.84
N PRO A 104 -5.70 10.10 -12.73
CA PRO A 104 -5.40 11.03 -13.81
C PRO A 104 -3.94 10.88 -14.26
N ALA A 105 -3.73 10.77 -15.58
CA ALA A 105 -2.40 10.52 -16.14
C ALA A 105 -1.30 11.51 -15.67
N PRO A 106 -1.53 12.83 -15.59
CA PRO A 106 -0.51 13.76 -15.14
C PRO A 106 -0.12 13.52 -13.66
N LEU A 107 -1.08 13.13 -12.81
CA LEU A 107 -0.79 12.80 -11.42
C LEU A 107 0.04 11.53 -11.30
N LEU A 108 -0.29 10.51 -12.10
CA LEU A 108 0.45 9.27 -12.13
C LEU A 108 1.90 9.49 -12.61
N ALA A 109 2.10 10.29 -13.65
CA ALA A 109 3.42 10.65 -14.16
C ALA A 109 4.26 11.39 -13.11
N ALA A 110 3.68 12.38 -12.44
CA ALA A 110 4.36 13.12 -11.37
C ALA A 110 4.74 12.22 -10.20
N ALA A 111 3.83 11.32 -9.78
CA ALA A 111 4.11 10.35 -8.73
C ALA A 111 5.24 9.39 -9.14
N GLN A 112 5.23 8.87 -10.36
CA GLN A 112 6.29 8.00 -10.86
C GLN A 112 7.66 8.68 -10.88
N LEU A 113 7.74 9.93 -11.33
CA LEU A 113 9.00 10.70 -11.33
C LEU A 113 9.55 10.91 -9.93
N THR A 114 8.71 11.33 -8.99
CA THR A 114 9.14 11.62 -7.62
C THR A 114 9.47 10.36 -6.81
N MET A 115 8.75 9.25 -7.05
CA MET A 115 8.95 8.01 -6.32
C MET A 115 10.08 7.15 -6.92
N LYS A 116 10.32 7.22 -8.24
CA LYS A 116 11.32 6.39 -8.90
C LYS A 116 12.72 6.55 -8.28
N SER A 117 13.18 7.78 -8.09
CA SER A 117 14.50 8.05 -7.51
C SER A 117 14.62 7.58 -6.05
N LYS A 118 13.53 7.65 -5.28
CA LYS A 118 13.51 7.32 -3.86
C LYS A 118 13.29 5.83 -3.57
N LEU A 119 12.62 5.13 -4.48
CA LEU A 119 12.12 3.77 -4.26
C LEU A 119 12.71 2.73 -5.22
N SER A 120 13.66 3.10 -6.09
CA SER A 120 14.28 2.17 -7.03
C SER A 120 15.40 1.32 -6.42
N GLY A 121 16.02 1.80 -5.34
CA GLY A 121 17.08 1.06 -4.63
C GLY A 121 16.51 0.06 -3.61
N ARG A 122 17.25 -1.05 -3.41
CA ARG A 122 16.99 -1.96 -2.29
C ARG A 122 17.22 -1.21 -0.98
N LYS A 123 16.29 -1.33 -0.06
CA LYS A 123 16.41 -0.81 1.30
C LYS A 123 16.68 -1.95 2.27
N THR A 124 17.47 -1.67 3.30
CA THR A 124 17.68 -2.59 4.42
C THR A 124 16.40 -2.71 5.24
N ASN A 125 16.17 -3.87 5.80
CA ASN A 125 15.12 -4.08 6.78
C ASN A 125 15.73 -4.01 8.18
N ASP A 126 15.05 -3.39 9.12
CA ASP A 126 15.47 -3.28 10.51
C ASP A 126 14.56 -4.11 11.40
N LEU A 127 15.14 -4.91 12.28
CA LEU A 127 14.44 -5.73 13.25
C LEU A 127 14.72 -5.19 14.66
N PHE A 128 13.67 -4.76 15.34
CA PHE A 128 13.72 -4.27 16.71
C PHE A 128 13.22 -5.38 17.65
N LEU A 129 14.11 -5.92 18.50
CA LEU A 129 13.83 -7.02 19.41
C LEU A 129 14.27 -6.72 20.83
#